data_2a48e4c626eec22540983b27412b512c
#
_entry.id   2a48e4c626eec22540983b27412b512c
#
_cell.length_a   1.000
_cell.length_b   1.000
_cell.length_c   1.000
_cell.angle_alpha   90.00
_cell.angle_beta   90.00
_cell.angle_gamma   90.00
#
_symmetry.space_group_name_H-M   'P 1'
#
loop_
_entity.id
_entity.type
_entity.pdbx_description
1 polymer ?
#
loop_
_entity_poly.entity_id
_entity_poly.type
_entity_poly.pdbx_seq_one_letter_code
_entity_poly.pdbx_strand_id
1 'polypeptide(L)'
;MTEFDEDRLAEAYERALTLEKAGDIDGAEAAWREVLALDPADHCGASVRLAALGRAPDPDKAPDAYVETLFDQHAAAFDDILVEQLGYAIPLQLRQMLLDHAPGPHARGLDLGCGTGLTGSALDGMVADFIGVDISERMIEMADERDVYDGLYVAEAVDFVENVEDEAPWDFVAATDVMPYLGDLERIVAGVAKRTNPGAIFAFSTETMADEAIGEKGWKVTPKHRFAHNPAYLQAVLSRHGFTITHIEPVTVRMDEGQPIPGHLVLARKVN
;
A
#
# COMPACT_ATOMS: atom_id res chain seq x y z
N MET A 1 16.35 17.04 -25.28
CA MET A 1 16.42 16.34 -24.01
C MET A 1 17.35 17.16 -23.14
N THR A 2 16.84 17.88 -22.15
CA THR A 2 17.66 18.51 -21.11
C THR A 2 18.30 17.38 -20.31
N GLU A 3 19.62 17.41 -20.16
CA GLU A 3 20.38 16.53 -19.29
C GLU A 3 19.74 16.58 -17.90
N PHE A 4 19.47 15.41 -17.31
CA PHE A 4 18.88 15.32 -15.97
C PHE A 4 19.90 15.89 -14.99
N ASP A 5 19.54 16.97 -14.30
CA ASP A 5 20.41 17.71 -13.40
C ASP A 5 20.18 17.21 -11.96
N GLU A 6 20.86 16.12 -11.61
CA GLU A 6 20.75 15.45 -10.30
C GLU A 6 21.11 16.39 -9.15
N ASP A 7 22.15 17.21 -9.31
CA ASP A 7 22.58 18.13 -8.26
C ASP A 7 21.49 19.18 -7.97
N ARG A 8 20.87 19.70 -9.02
CA ARG A 8 19.80 20.68 -8.89
C ARG A 8 18.53 20.07 -8.29
N LEU A 9 18.20 18.83 -8.65
CA LEU A 9 17.08 18.09 -8.03
C LEU A 9 17.33 17.90 -6.54
N ALA A 10 18.53 17.45 -6.15
CA ALA A 10 18.91 17.25 -4.76
C ALA A 10 18.82 18.56 -3.96
N GLU A 11 19.34 19.68 -4.50
CA GLU A 11 19.25 21.00 -3.85
C GLU A 11 17.79 21.45 -3.66
N ALA A 12 16.94 21.26 -4.67
CA ALA A 12 15.52 21.61 -4.61
C ALA A 12 14.79 20.77 -3.56
N TYR A 13 15.08 19.47 -3.50
CA TYR A 13 14.51 18.53 -2.54
C TYR A 13 14.88 18.88 -1.10
N GLU A 14 16.16 19.08 -0.81
CA GLU A 14 16.65 19.46 0.53
C GLU A 14 16.05 20.80 0.99
N ARG A 15 15.93 21.76 0.07
CA ARG A 15 15.29 23.04 0.35
C ARG A 15 13.81 22.84 0.69
N ALA A 16 13.08 22.01 -0.08
CA ALA A 16 11.67 21.74 0.16
C ALA A 16 11.45 21.11 1.54
N LEU A 17 12.25 20.09 1.90
CA LEU A 17 12.19 19.45 3.23
C LEU A 17 12.48 20.44 4.36
N THR A 18 13.45 21.34 4.17
CA THR A 18 13.82 22.34 5.19
C THR A 18 12.69 23.33 5.42
N LEU A 19 12.06 23.83 4.35
CA LEU A 19 10.96 24.77 4.42
C LEU A 19 9.70 24.13 5.03
N GLU A 20 9.40 22.87 4.64
CA GLU A 20 8.30 22.10 5.21
C GLU A 20 8.46 21.90 6.72
N LYS A 21 9.65 21.47 7.16
CA LYS A 21 9.97 21.34 8.60
C LYS A 21 9.92 22.65 9.37
N ALA A 22 10.25 23.76 8.71
CA ALA A 22 10.17 25.09 9.31
C ALA A 22 8.74 25.65 9.37
N GLY A 23 7.76 24.98 8.75
CA GLY A 23 6.38 25.45 8.63
C GLY A 23 6.18 26.61 7.64
N ASP A 24 7.17 26.88 6.80
CA ASP A 24 7.03 27.81 5.68
C ASP A 24 6.32 27.10 4.51
N ILE A 25 4.98 27.06 4.59
CA ILE A 25 4.15 26.31 3.65
C ILE A 25 4.22 26.90 2.24
N ASP A 26 4.28 28.22 2.07
CA ASP A 26 4.35 28.85 0.75
C ASP A 26 5.73 28.62 0.09
N GLY A 27 6.80 28.70 0.88
CA GLY A 27 8.13 28.35 0.43
C GLY A 27 8.27 26.86 0.08
N ALA A 28 7.70 25.97 0.92
CA ALA A 28 7.70 24.53 0.68
C ALA A 28 6.91 24.19 -0.61
N GLU A 29 5.74 24.80 -0.84
CA GLU A 29 4.96 24.62 -2.07
C GLU A 29 5.82 24.96 -3.31
N ALA A 30 6.46 26.13 -3.31
CA ALA A 30 7.27 26.53 -4.45
C ALA A 30 8.43 25.57 -4.72
N ALA A 31 9.09 25.11 -3.65
CA ALA A 31 10.21 24.16 -3.76
C ALA A 31 9.75 22.77 -4.21
N TRP A 32 8.62 22.23 -3.70
CA TRP A 32 8.06 20.94 -4.16
C TRP A 32 7.59 20.99 -5.62
N ARG A 33 7.05 22.13 -6.07
CA ARG A 33 6.72 22.31 -7.49
C ARG A 33 7.96 22.34 -8.38
N GLU A 34 9.09 22.88 -7.89
CA GLU A 34 10.37 22.83 -8.61
C GLU A 34 10.91 21.40 -8.67
N VAL A 35 10.84 20.63 -7.56
CA VAL A 35 11.18 19.20 -7.54
C VAL A 35 10.41 18.44 -8.60
N LEU A 36 9.07 18.61 -8.63
CA LEU A 36 8.22 17.93 -9.61
C LEU A 36 8.48 18.37 -11.07
N ALA A 37 8.92 19.61 -11.28
CA ALA A 37 9.29 20.10 -12.61
C ALA A 37 10.66 19.53 -13.09
N LEU A 38 11.58 19.27 -12.15
CA LEU A 38 12.88 18.66 -12.42
C LEU A 38 12.78 17.14 -12.61
N ASP A 39 11.90 16.51 -11.87
CA ASP A 39 11.62 15.07 -11.90
C ASP A 39 10.12 14.80 -12.14
N PRO A 40 9.65 14.79 -13.38
CA PRO A 40 8.25 14.53 -13.70
C PRO A 40 7.77 13.10 -13.38
N ALA A 41 8.68 12.14 -13.19
CA ALA A 41 8.35 10.79 -12.72
C ALA A 41 8.02 10.76 -11.21
N ASP A 42 8.40 11.82 -10.50
CA ASP A 42 8.14 12.06 -9.10
C ASP A 42 8.70 11.00 -8.14
N HIS A 43 9.97 10.60 -8.34
CA HIS A 43 10.68 9.69 -7.43
C HIS A 43 10.76 10.22 -5.99
N CYS A 44 10.63 11.54 -5.81
CA CYS A 44 10.67 12.21 -4.50
C CYS A 44 9.31 12.28 -3.80
N GLY A 45 8.20 11.91 -4.45
CA GLY A 45 6.84 11.99 -3.91
C GLY A 45 6.34 13.42 -3.68
N ALA A 46 6.80 14.39 -4.49
CA ALA A 46 6.44 15.80 -4.35
C ALA A 46 4.93 16.05 -4.50
N SER A 47 4.24 15.26 -5.34
CA SER A 47 2.78 15.36 -5.53
C SER A 47 2.00 14.99 -4.25
N VAL A 48 2.36 13.91 -3.57
CA VAL A 48 1.74 13.52 -2.29
C VAL A 48 2.05 14.53 -1.18
N ARG A 49 3.25 15.12 -1.17
CA ARG A 49 3.63 16.16 -0.21
C ARG A 49 2.85 17.45 -0.43
N LEU A 50 2.70 17.87 -1.68
CA LEU A 50 1.85 19.02 -2.01
C LEU A 50 0.39 18.80 -1.59
N ALA A 51 -0.14 17.60 -1.78
CA ALA A 51 -1.48 17.23 -1.32
C ALA A 51 -1.58 17.26 0.22
N ALA A 52 -0.61 16.68 0.93
CA ALA A 52 -0.55 16.72 2.39
C ALA A 52 -0.51 18.13 2.97
N LEU A 53 0.17 19.06 2.28
CA LEU A 53 0.21 20.48 2.62
C LEU A 53 -1.09 21.24 2.25
N GLY A 54 -2.05 20.59 1.57
CA GLY A 54 -3.28 21.23 1.05
C GLY A 54 -3.01 22.20 -0.11
N ARG A 55 -1.91 22.02 -0.83
CA ARG A 55 -1.48 22.84 -1.96
C ARG A 55 -1.70 22.19 -3.34
N ALA A 56 -2.19 20.96 -3.35
CA ALA A 56 -2.64 20.24 -4.54
C ALA A 56 -3.83 19.35 -4.18
N PRO A 57 -4.66 18.92 -5.16
CA PRO A 57 -5.62 17.86 -4.96
C PRO A 57 -4.93 16.56 -4.56
N ASP A 58 -5.62 15.72 -3.77
CA ASP A 58 -5.13 14.37 -3.48
C ASP A 58 -5.05 13.56 -4.79
N PRO A 59 -3.89 13.01 -5.17
CA PRO A 59 -3.77 12.12 -6.33
C PRO A 59 -4.51 10.82 -6.07
N ASP A 60 -4.91 10.11 -7.13
CA ASP A 60 -5.62 8.83 -6.99
C ASP A 60 -4.73 7.70 -6.45
N LYS A 61 -3.42 7.81 -6.64
CA LYS A 61 -2.39 6.96 -6.01
C LYS A 61 -1.07 7.72 -5.83
N ALA A 62 -0.20 7.22 -4.98
CA ALA A 62 1.19 7.67 -4.92
C ALA A 62 1.90 7.34 -6.26
N PRO A 63 2.85 8.16 -6.72
CA PRO A 63 3.63 7.87 -7.92
C PRO A 63 4.37 6.55 -7.80
N ASP A 64 4.34 5.71 -8.84
CA ASP A 64 4.99 4.41 -8.83
C ASP A 64 6.49 4.53 -8.60
N ALA A 65 7.14 5.49 -9.27
CA ALA A 65 8.56 5.76 -9.10
C ALA A 65 8.93 6.15 -7.66
N TYR A 66 8.05 6.89 -6.96
CA TYR A 66 8.24 7.21 -5.55
C TYR A 66 8.15 5.95 -4.66
N VAL A 67 7.12 5.13 -4.88
CA VAL A 67 6.91 3.91 -4.08
C VAL A 67 8.07 2.93 -4.30
N GLU A 68 8.46 2.68 -5.54
CA GLU A 68 9.61 1.84 -5.92
C GLU A 68 10.90 2.33 -5.24
N THR A 69 11.24 3.62 -5.41
CA THR A 69 12.43 4.22 -4.81
C THR A 69 12.45 4.10 -3.29
N LEU A 70 11.29 4.36 -2.65
CA LEU A 70 11.15 4.28 -1.19
C LEU A 70 11.47 2.88 -0.67
N PHE A 71 10.91 1.86 -1.29
CA PHE A 71 11.08 0.48 -0.87
C PHE A 71 12.46 -0.08 -1.23
N ASP A 72 13.00 0.24 -2.40
CA ASP A 72 14.35 -0.15 -2.78
C ASP A 72 15.42 0.37 -1.82
N GLN A 73 15.28 1.62 -1.37
CA GLN A 73 16.23 2.21 -0.43
C GLN A 73 16.19 1.57 0.97
N HIS A 74 15.07 1.02 1.37
CA HIS A 74 14.87 0.51 2.72
C HIS A 74 14.91 -1.02 2.82
N ALA A 75 14.92 -1.76 1.71
CA ALA A 75 14.78 -3.21 1.68
C ALA A 75 15.71 -3.94 2.66
N ALA A 76 17.00 -3.63 2.66
CA ALA A 76 18.00 -4.31 3.49
C ALA A 76 17.80 -4.16 5.02
N ALA A 77 17.11 -3.09 5.47
CA ALA A 77 16.84 -2.84 6.87
C ALA A 77 15.33 -2.85 7.19
N PHE A 78 14.51 -3.26 6.22
CA PHE A 78 13.07 -3.10 6.26
C PHE A 78 12.43 -3.81 7.46
N ASP A 79 12.78 -5.06 7.68
CA ASP A 79 12.22 -5.84 8.76
C ASP A 79 12.60 -5.30 10.14
N ASP A 80 13.87 -4.95 10.33
CA ASP A 80 14.36 -4.37 11.59
C ASP A 80 13.64 -3.04 11.88
N ILE A 81 13.47 -2.20 10.86
CA ILE A 81 12.77 -0.92 11.01
C ILE A 81 11.28 -1.17 11.26
N LEU A 82 10.63 -1.94 10.41
CA LEU A 82 9.18 -2.08 10.43
C LEU A 82 8.69 -2.88 11.65
N VAL A 83 9.30 -4.03 11.92
CA VAL A 83 8.87 -4.93 13.00
C VAL A 83 9.40 -4.48 14.36
N GLU A 84 10.73 -4.26 14.49
CA GLU A 84 11.34 -3.98 15.79
C GLU A 84 11.17 -2.53 16.24
N GLN A 85 11.29 -1.56 15.32
CA GLN A 85 11.22 -0.15 15.70
C GLN A 85 9.80 0.42 15.63
N LEU A 86 9.01 0.03 14.61
CA LEU A 86 7.66 0.56 14.39
C LEU A 86 6.55 -0.37 14.91
N GLY A 87 6.87 -1.57 15.38
CA GLY A 87 5.93 -2.52 15.98
C GLY A 87 4.87 -3.03 14.99
N TYR A 88 5.22 -3.16 13.72
CA TYR A 88 4.33 -3.65 12.67
C TYR A 88 3.99 -5.13 12.89
N ALA A 89 2.72 -5.43 13.04
CA ALA A 89 2.25 -6.79 13.33
C ALA A 89 1.03 -7.20 12.47
N ILE A 90 0.74 -6.46 11.42
CA ILE A 90 -0.43 -6.71 10.55
C ILE A 90 -0.44 -8.13 9.97
N PRO A 91 0.68 -8.71 9.48
CA PRO A 91 0.66 -10.08 8.98
C PRO A 91 0.25 -11.11 10.04
N LEU A 92 0.70 -10.96 11.28
CA LEU A 92 0.32 -11.85 12.40
C LEU A 92 -1.14 -11.65 12.82
N GLN A 93 -1.63 -10.41 12.83
CA GLN A 93 -3.03 -10.09 13.10
C GLN A 93 -3.93 -10.65 11.99
N LEU A 94 -3.51 -10.54 10.70
CA LEU A 94 -4.20 -11.15 9.58
C LEU A 94 -4.29 -12.68 9.73
N ARG A 95 -3.18 -13.36 10.09
CA ARG A 95 -3.19 -14.79 10.38
C ARG A 95 -4.25 -15.13 11.44
N GLN A 96 -4.28 -14.40 12.55
CA GLN A 96 -5.25 -14.65 13.61
C GLN A 96 -6.68 -14.44 13.13
N MET A 97 -6.94 -13.35 12.41
CA MET A 97 -8.26 -13.06 11.85
C MET A 97 -8.72 -14.15 10.87
N LEU A 98 -7.81 -14.67 10.03
CA LEU A 98 -8.12 -15.79 9.13
C LEU A 98 -8.44 -17.07 9.91
N LEU A 99 -7.68 -17.42 10.95
CA LEU A 99 -7.96 -18.60 11.77
C LEU A 99 -9.34 -18.53 12.42
N ASP A 100 -9.77 -17.35 12.82
CA ASP A 100 -11.05 -17.16 13.51
C ASP A 100 -12.25 -17.12 12.53
N HIS A 101 -12.07 -16.61 11.30
CA HIS A 101 -13.19 -16.25 10.42
C HIS A 101 -13.15 -16.88 9.02
N ALA A 102 -11.97 -17.30 8.55
CA ALA A 102 -11.77 -17.90 7.23
C ALA A 102 -10.55 -18.84 7.23
N PRO A 103 -10.55 -19.91 8.04
CA PRO A 103 -9.34 -20.67 8.39
C PRO A 103 -8.66 -21.42 7.23
N GLY A 104 -9.24 -21.44 6.03
CA GLY A 104 -8.65 -22.16 4.89
C GLY A 104 -8.80 -23.70 5.00
N PRO A 105 -7.96 -24.54 4.37
CA PRO A 105 -6.83 -24.08 3.54
C PRO A 105 -7.28 -23.38 2.27
N HIS A 106 -6.48 -22.40 1.83
CA HIS A 106 -6.66 -21.73 0.55
C HIS A 106 -5.80 -22.44 -0.50
N ALA A 107 -6.40 -22.79 -1.64
CA ALA A 107 -5.70 -23.56 -2.66
C ALA A 107 -4.73 -22.69 -3.45
N ARG A 108 -5.12 -21.42 -3.72
CA ARG A 108 -4.31 -20.51 -4.50
C ARG A 108 -4.46 -19.07 -4.00
N GLY A 109 -3.35 -18.47 -3.61
CA GLY A 109 -3.30 -17.12 -3.06
C GLY A 109 -2.41 -16.17 -3.84
N LEU A 110 -2.72 -14.89 -3.68
CA LEU A 110 -1.94 -13.77 -4.21
C LEU A 110 -1.66 -12.80 -3.07
N ASP A 111 -0.40 -12.40 -2.90
CA ASP A 111 0.04 -11.37 -1.96
C ASP A 111 0.49 -10.13 -2.74
N LEU A 112 -0.34 -9.12 -2.76
CA LEU A 112 -0.08 -7.83 -3.43
C LEU A 112 0.71 -6.92 -2.50
N GLY A 113 1.86 -6.43 -2.98
CA GLY A 113 2.82 -5.70 -2.17
C GLY A 113 3.43 -6.60 -1.10
N CYS A 114 3.96 -7.76 -1.52
CA CYS A 114 4.47 -8.78 -0.60
C CYS A 114 5.69 -8.34 0.21
N GLY A 115 6.35 -7.25 -0.20
CA GLY A 115 7.53 -6.71 0.46
C GLY A 115 8.61 -7.77 0.61
N THR A 116 9.20 -7.84 1.78
CA THR A 116 10.21 -8.87 2.13
C THR A 116 9.61 -10.25 2.45
N GLY A 117 8.28 -10.46 2.28
CA GLY A 117 7.63 -11.75 2.54
C GLY A 117 7.13 -11.96 3.96
N LEU A 118 6.91 -10.91 4.75
CA LEU A 118 6.37 -11.03 6.12
C LEU A 118 4.97 -11.66 6.15
N THR A 119 4.11 -11.34 5.18
CA THR A 119 2.77 -11.93 5.05
C THR A 119 2.87 -13.40 4.64
N GLY A 120 3.72 -13.73 3.66
CA GLY A 120 3.99 -15.12 3.27
C GLY A 120 4.44 -15.96 4.46
N SER A 121 5.41 -15.46 5.23
CA SER A 121 5.89 -16.14 6.45
C SER A 121 4.78 -16.31 7.51
N ALA A 122 3.96 -15.28 7.71
CA ALA A 122 2.87 -15.35 8.68
C ALA A 122 1.78 -16.34 8.26
N LEU A 123 1.53 -16.50 6.96
CA LEU A 123 0.50 -17.37 6.41
C LEU A 123 1.00 -18.75 5.99
N ASP A 124 2.24 -19.10 6.35
CA ASP A 124 2.80 -20.43 6.07
C ASP A 124 1.85 -21.55 6.51
N GLY A 125 1.64 -22.50 5.60
CA GLY A 125 0.72 -23.64 5.76
C GLY A 125 -0.77 -23.30 5.62
N MET A 126 -1.16 -22.03 5.38
CA MET A 126 -2.56 -21.64 5.16
C MET A 126 -2.92 -21.50 3.67
N VAL A 127 -1.95 -21.26 2.81
CA VAL A 127 -2.09 -21.13 1.35
C VAL A 127 -1.20 -22.17 0.68
N ALA A 128 -1.69 -22.89 -0.33
CA ALA A 128 -0.98 -24.02 -0.93
C ALA A 128 -0.13 -23.61 -2.15
N ASP A 129 -0.62 -22.71 -3.00
CA ASP A 129 0.09 -22.09 -4.15
C ASP A 129 0.05 -20.59 -3.92
N PHE A 130 1.12 -20.01 -3.39
CA PHE A 130 1.15 -18.62 -2.96
C PHE A 130 2.09 -17.78 -3.83
N ILE A 131 1.54 -16.80 -4.50
CA ILE A 131 2.26 -15.89 -5.41
C ILE A 131 2.44 -14.54 -4.72
N GLY A 132 3.68 -14.03 -4.72
CA GLY A 132 4.01 -12.69 -4.22
C GLY A 132 4.27 -11.71 -5.37
N VAL A 133 3.80 -10.47 -5.21
CA VAL A 133 4.00 -9.37 -6.17
C VAL A 133 4.44 -8.12 -5.40
N ASP A 134 5.51 -7.48 -5.85
CA ASP A 134 5.95 -6.18 -5.31
C ASP A 134 6.53 -5.31 -6.43
N ILE A 135 6.42 -3.99 -6.29
CA ILE A 135 6.97 -3.04 -7.25
C ILE A 135 8.50 -2.95 -7.16
N SER A 136 9.06 -3.21 -5.97
CA SER A 136 10.49 -3.14 -5.68
C SER A 136 11.18 -4.46 -6.00
N GLU A 137 12.15 -4.43 -6.93
CA GLU A 137 12.98 -5.60 -7.23
C GLU A 137 13.76 -6.08 -6.01
N ARG A 138 14.23 -5.16 -5.17
CA ARG A 138 14.97 -5.51 -3.95
C ARG A 138 14.09 -6.17 -2.88
N MET A 139 12.82 -5.76 -2.78
CA MET A 139 11.87 -6.45 -1.91
C MET A 139 11.63 -7.89 -2.39
N ILE A 140 11.49 -8.10 -3.69
CA ILE A 140 11.34 -9.43 -4.29
C ILE A 140 12.58 -10.30 -4.02
N GLU A 141 13.79 -9.76 -4.14
CA GLU A 141 15.02 -10.48 -3.79
C GLU A 141 15.00 -10.95 -2.31
N MET A 142 14.57 -10.10 -1.38
CA MET A 142 14.46 -10.45 0.04
C MET A 142 13.34 -11.46 0.30
N ALA A 143 12.22 -11.39 -0.43
CA ALA A 143 11.12 -12.34 -0.34
C ALA A 143 11.55 -13.74 -0.86
N ASP A 144 12.34 -13.79 -1.93
CA ASP A 144 12.88 -15.04 -2.49
C ASP A 144 13.79 -15.77 -1.49
N GLU A 145 14.62 -15.02 -0.75
CA GLU A 145 15.46 -15.58 0.31
C GLU A 145 14.68 -16.26 1.45
N ARG A 146 13.38 -15.90 1.63
CA ARG A 146 12.52 -16.51 2.67
C ARG A 146 11.92 -17.85 2.26
N ASP A 147 11.89 -18.16 0.97
CA ASP A 147 11.34 -19.44 0.43
C ASP A 147 9.90 -19.71 0.90
N VAL A 148 9.04 -18.67 0.88
CA VAL A 148 7.64 -18.74 1.35
C VAL A 148 6.61 -18.52 0.24
N TYR A 149 7.05 -18.28 -0.99
CA TYR A 149 6.20 -18.14 -2.17
C TYR A 149 6.58 -19.15 -3.25
N ASP A 150 5.56 -19.65 -3.97
CA ASP A 150 5.74 -20.55 -5.12
C ASP A 150 6.12 -19.78 -6.39
N GLY A 151 5.90 -18.47 -6.41
CA GLY A 151 6.30 -17.57 -7.49
C GLY A 151 6.33 -16.12 -7.03
N LEU A 152 7.26 -15.35 -7.62
CA LEU A 152 7.48 -13.95 -7.29
C LEU A 152 7.54 -13.11 -8.56
N TYR A 153 6.92 -11.93 -8.54
CA TYR A 153 6.85 -11.01 -9.68
C TYR A 153 7.18 -9.58 -9.28
N VAL A 154 8.04 -8.92 -10.06
CA VAL A 154 8.26 -7.47 -9.94
C VAL A 154 7.21 -6.77 -10.77
N ALA A 155 6.22 -6.16 -10.12
CA ALA A 155 5.13 -5.42 -10.77
C ALA A 155 4.40 -4.49 -9.79
N GLU A 156 3.78 -3.43 -10.32
CA GLU A 156 2.84 -2.61 -9.58
C GLU A 156 1.53 -3.38 -9.34
N ALA A 157 0.99 -3.30 -8.13
CA ALA A 157 -0.11 -4.16 -7.68
C ALA A 157 -1.38 -4.02 -8.54
N VAL A 158 -1.77 -2.79 -8.92
CA VAL A 158 -2.96 -2.54 -9.75
C VAL A 158 -2.73 -3.04 -11.17
N ASP A 159 -1.57 -2.72 -11.75
CA ASP A 159 -1.22 -3.15 -13.10
C ASP A 159 -1.13 -4.68 -13.20
N PHE A 160 -0.64 -5.34 -12.15
CA PHE A 160 -0.60 -6.80 -12.10
C PHE A 160 -1.99 -7.41 -12.15
N VAL A 161 -2.90 -7.02 -11.27
CA VAL A 161 -4.25 -7.63 -11.25
C VAL A 161 -5.09 -7.29 -12.48
N GLU A 162 -4.82 -6.16 -13.14
CA GLU A 162 -5.48 -5.80 -14.39
C GLU A 162 -4.98 -6.61 -15.57
N ASN A 163 -3.67 -6.87 -15.67
CA ASN A 163 -2.99 -7.31 -16.88
C ASN A 163 -2.36 -8.71 -16.82
N VAL A 164 -2.30 -9.37 -15.64
CA VAL A 164 -1.73 -10.72 -15.54
C VAL A 164 -2.43 -11.68 -16.51
N GLU A 165 -1.64 -12.44 -17.29
CA GLU A 165 -2.14 -13.36 -18.30
C GLU A 165 -2.64 -14.70 -17.74
N ASP A 166 -2.38 -14.96 -16.44
CA ASP A 166 -2.82 -16.18 -15.79
C ASP A 166 -4.35 -16.23 -15.67
N GLU A 167 -4.97 -17.25 -16.26
CA GLU A 167 -6.43 -17.42 -16.28
C GLU A 167 -6.96 -18.14 -15.03
N ALA A 168 -6.09 -18.80 -14.24
CA ALA A 168 -6.53 -19.52 -13.05
C ALA A 168 -6.86 -18.52 -11.93
N PRO A 169 -8.11 -18.54 -11.42
CA PRO A 169 -8.53 -17.57 -10.41
C PRO A 169 -7.92 -17.87 -9.04
N TRP A 170 -7.72 -16.84 -8.25
CA TRP A 170 -7.34 -16.95 -6.84
C TRP A 170 -8.57 -17.15 -5.94
N ASP A 171 -8.42 -17.92 -4.87
CA ASP A 171 -9.41 -18.06 -3.80
C ASP A 171 -9.05 -17.26 -2.54
N PHE A 172 -7.82 -16.71 -2.51
CA PHE A 172 -7.34 -15.81 -1.47
C PHE A 172 -6.46 -14.71 -2.06
N VAL A 173 -6.69 -13.46 -1.65
CA VAL A 173 -5.82 -12.32 -1.97
C VAL A 173 -5.51 -11.56 -0.70
N ALA A 174 -4.24 -11.33 -0.43
CA ALA A 174 -3.75 -10.45 0.62
C ALA A 174 -3.22 -9.12 0.04
N ALA A 175 -3.31 -8.04 0.81
CA ALA A 175 -2.69 -6.75 0.50
C ALA A 175 -2.41 -6.00 1.82
N THR A 176 -1.37 -6.40 2.52
CA THR A 176 -0.98 -5.77 3.80
C THR A 176 -0.10 -4.56 3.55
N ASP A 177 -0.51 -3.40 4.08
CA ASP A 177 0.17 -2.11 3.95
C ASP A 177 0.33 -1.56 2.51
N VAL A 178 -0.52 -2.00 1.57
CA VAL A 178 -0.58 -1.53 0.19
C VAL A 178 -1.53 -0.34 0.04
N MET A 179 -2.73 -0.42 0.64
CA MET A 179 -3.76 0.61 0.47
C MET A 179 -3.30 2.01 0.89
N PRO A 180 -2.38 2.19 1.85
CA PRO A 180 -1.83 3.51 2.17
C PRO A 180 -1.06 4.20 1.03
N TYR A 181 -0.77 3.53 -0.07
CA TYR A 181 -0.19 4.12 -1.29
C TYR A 181 -1.22 4.36 -2.40
N LEU A 182 -2.46 3.91 -2.20
CA LEU A 182 -3.58 4.05 -3.12
C LEU A 182 -4.67 4.92 -2.47
N GLY A 183 -5.03 6.02 -3.11
CA GLY A 183 -6.17 6.85 -2.70
C GLY A 183 -7.48 6.24 -3.18
N ASP A 184 -7.65 6.17 -4.50
CA ASP A 184 -8.81 5.51 -5.09
C ASP A 184 -8.57 4.00 -5.24
N LEU A 185 -9.39 3.21 -4.54
CA LEU A 185 -9.28 1.75 -4.54
C LEU A 185 -10.12 1.08 -5.64
N GLU A 186 -10.79 1.86 -6.50
CA GLU A 186 -11.69 1.32 -7.52
C GLU A 186 -10.98 0.32 -8.45
N ARG A 187 -9.80 0.66 -8.95
CA ARG A 187 -9.05 -0.17 -9.89
C ARG A 187 -8.54 -1.46 -9.26
N ILE A 188 -7.92 -1.38 -8.08
CA ILE A 188 -7.39 -2.59 -7.41
C ILE A 188 -8.51 -3.54 -7.01
N VAL A 189 -9.62 -3.03 -6.47
CA VAL A 189 -10.77 -3.87 -6.10
C VAL A 189 -11.44 -4.49 -7.32
N ALA A 190 -11.57 -3.76 -8.42
CA ALA A 190 -12.09 -4.27 -9.70
C ALA A 190 -11.17 -5.37 -10.26
N GLY A 191 -9.85 -5.15 -10.25
CA GLY A 191 -8.85 -6.12 -10.70
C GLY A 191 -8.90 -7.41 -9.89
N VAL A 192 -8.88 -7.32 -8.57
CA VAL A 192 -9.03 -8.47 -7.66
C VAL A 192 -10.36 -9.19 -7.91
N ALA A 193 -11.46 -8.44 -8.08
CA ALA A 193 -12.76 -9.03 -8.36
C ALA A 193 -12.80 -9.84 -9.66
N LYS A 194 -12.12 -9.37 -10.70
CA LYS A 194 -12.03 -10.06 -12.01
C LYS A 194 -11.25 -11.37 -11.92
N ARG A 195 -10.31 -11.47 -10.98
CA ARG A 195 -9.36 -12.57 -10.84
C ARG A 195 -9.70 -13.56 -9.73
N THR A 196 -10.84 -13.39 -9.05
CA THR A 196 -11.26 -14.23 -7.93
C THR A 196 -12.59 -14.93 -8.22
N ASN A 197 -12.75 -16.15 -7.70
CA ASN A 197 -14.00 -16.90 -7.75
C ASN A 197 -14.99 -16.45 -6.67
N PRO A 198 -16.29 -16.71 -6.84
CA PRO A 198 -17.25 -16.62 -5.74
C PRO A 198 -16.78 -17.42 -4.52
N GLY A 199 -16.86 -16.80 -3.35
CA GLY A 199 -16.36 -17.36 -2.08
C GLY A 199 -14.92 -16.98 -1.74
N ALA A 200 -14.14 -16.44 -2.68
CA ALA A 200 -12.79 -15.99 -2.43
C ALA A 200 -12.72 -14.91 -1.32
N ILE A 201 -11.62 -14.92 -0.62
CA ILE A 201 -11.31 -13.93 0.44
C ILE A 201 -10.36 -12.88 -0.09
N PHE A 202 -10.71 -11.61 0.09
CA PHE A 202 -9.82 -10.48 -0.06
C PHE A 202 -9.54 -9.88 1.32
N ALA A 203 -8.29 -9.94 1.75
CA ALA A 203 -7.83 -9.51 3.07
C ALA A 203 -6.82 -8.38 2.92
N PHE A 204 -7.04 -7.24 3.56
CA PHE A 204 -6.13 -6.10 3.42
C PHE A 204 -6.15 -5.18 4.64
N SER A 205 -5.10 -4.38 4.78
CA SER A 205 -5.04 -3.31 5.78
C SER A 205 -5.14 -1.93 5.15
N THR A 206 -5.69 -0.96 5.90
CA THR A 206 -5.72 0.46 5.53
C THR A 206 -5.22 1.30 6.69
N GLU A 207 -4.77 2.52 6.41
CA GLU A 207 -4.72 3.57 7.41
C GLU A 207 -6.05 4.32 7.46
N THR A 208 -6.34 4.97 8.57
CA THR A 208 -7.52 5.82 8.75
C THR A 208 -7.21 7.06 9.57
N MET A 209 -8.14 7.99 9.59
CA MET A 209 -8.13 9.20 10.43
C MET A 209 -9.58 9.60 10.71
N ALA A 210 -9.81 10.68 11.47
CA ALA A 210 -11.16 11.14 11.73
C ALA A 210 -11.96 11.40 10.44
N ASP A 211 -13.19 10.92 10.37
CA ASP A 211 -14.04 11.01 9.16
C ASP A 211 -14.21 12.43 8.67
N GLU A 212 -14.31 13.41 9.58
CA GLU A 212 -14.42 14.82 9.24
C GLU A 212 -13.18 15.35 8.50
N ALA A 213 -12.00 14.78 8.80
CA ALA A 213 -10.76 15.14 8.15
C ALA A 213 -10.61 14.47 6.77
N ILE A 214 -11.13 13.24 6.59
CA ILE A 214 -11.16 12.54 5.30
C ILE A 214 -12.13 13.23 4.34
N GLY A 215 -13.33 13.62 4.83
CA GLY A 215 -14.36 14.27 4.05
C GLY A 215 -15.16 13.31 3.15
N GLU A 216 -15.99 13.89 2.26
CA GLU A 216 -16.98 13.15 1.45
C GLU A 216 -16.38 12.18 0.43
N LYS A 217 -15.14 12.40 -0.02
CA LYS A 217 -14.43 11.51 -0.96
C LYS A 217 -14.18 10.13 -0.37
N GLY A 218 -14.12 10.03 0.97
CA GLY A 218 -13.91 8.78 1.70
C GLY A 218 -12.46 8.33 1.79
N TRP A 219 -11.53 9.06 1.17
CA TRP A 219 -10.09 8.86 1.29
C TRP A 219 -9.33 10.18 1.10
N LYS A 220 -8.13 10.26 1.67
CA LYS A 220 -7.31 11.49 1.65
C LYS A 220 -5.85 11.19 1.93
N VAL A 221 -4.95 12.03 1.40
CA VAL A 221 -3.55 12.05 1.81
C VAL A 221 -3.42 12.61 3.22
N THR A 222 -2.78 11.87 4.11
CA THR A 222 -2.49 12.27 5.49
C THR A 222 -1.26 13.19 5.56
N PRO A 223 -1.05 13.90 6.68
CA PRO A 223 0.21 14.63 6.91
C PRO A 223 1.48 13.77 6.91
N LYS A 224 1.34 12.44 6.92
CA LYS A 224 2.44 11.47 6.81
C LYS A 224 2.64 10.96 5.38
N HIS A 225 2.07 11.63 4.38
CA HIS A 225 2.21 11.36 2.94
C HIS A 225 1.70 9.97 2.52
N ARG A 226 0.71 9.44 3.26
CA ARG A 226 0.05 8.16 2.98
C ARG A 226 -1.47 8.38 2.91
N PHE A 227 -2.18 7.47 2.26
CA PHE A 227 -3.63 7.59 2.14
C PHE A 227 -4.36 6.94 3.31
N ALA A 228 -5.33 7.66 3.85
CA ALA A 228 -6.30 7.14 4.82
C ALA A 228 -7.64 6.92 4.14
N HIS A 229 -8.36 5.88 4.58
CA HIS A 229 -9.68 5.51 4.08
C HIS A 229 -10.67 5.40 5.23
N ASN A 230 -11.92 5.83 5.02
CA ASN A 230 -12.97 5.58 5.98
C ASN A 230 -13.75 4.28 5.68
N PRO A 231 -14.37 3.64 6.68
CA PRO A 231 -15.09 2.38 6.49
C PRO A 231 -16.26 2.47 5.50
N ALA A 232 -16.92 3.62 5.39
CA ALA A 232 -18.05 3.81 4.47
C ALA A 232 -17.60 3.73 3.01
N TYR A 233 -16.44 4.32 2.68
CA TYR A 233 -15.83 4.20 1.36
C TYR A 233 -15.42 2.75 1.06
N LEU A 234 -14.75 2.08 2.01
CA LEU A 234 -14.36 0.67 1.85
C LEU A 234 -15.58 -0.21 1.57
N GLN A 235 -16.65 -0.05 2.34
CA GLN A 235 -17.90 -0.79 2.11
C GLN A 235 -18.49 -0.50 0.72
N ALA A 236 -18.48 0.76 0.28
CA ALA A 236 -19.04 1.16 -1.00
C ALA A 236 -18.26 0.59 -2.19
N VAL A 237 -16.91 0.72 -2.19
CA VAL A 237 -16.08 0.23 -3.29
C VAL A 237 -16.11 -1.29 -3.39
N LEU A 238 -16.00 -2.00 -2.28
CA LEU A 238 -16.08 -3.47 -2.24
C LEU A 238 -17.44 -3.97 -2.75
N SER A 239 -18.53 -3.36 -2.30
CA SER A 239 -19.88 -3.78 -2.73
C SER A 239 -20.11 -3.58 -4.22
N ARG A 240 -19.59 -2.52 -4.83
CA ARG A 240 -19.67 -2.30 -6.29
C ARG A 240 -19.04 -3.42 -7.11
N HIS A 241 -18.00 -4.07 -6.56
CA HIS A 241 -17.28 -5.15 -7.24
C HIS A 241 -17.63 -6.55 -6.72
N GLY A 242 -18.77 -6.68 -6.03
CA GLY A 242 -19.30 -7.99 -5.61
C GLY A 242 -18.57 -8.59 -4.41
N PHE A 243 -17.94 -7.77 -3.57
CA PHE A 243 -17.44 -8.19 -2.27
C PHE A 243 -18.35 -7.71 -1.15
N THR A 244 -18.45 -8.52 -0.10
CA THR A 244 -19.09 -8.14 1.17
C THR A 244 -18.04 -8.19 2.27
N ILE A 245 -17.91 -7.11 3.05
CA ILE A 245 -17.07 -7.12 4.25
C ILE A 245 -17.68 -8.12 5.24
N THR A 246 -16.92 -9.16 5.58
CA THR A 246 -17.32 -10.13 6.61
C THR A 246 -16.78 -9.72 7.97
N HIS A 247 -15.57 -9.11 8.00
CA HIS A 247 -14.96 -8.59 9.22
C HIS A 247 -14.19 -7.32 8.91
N ILE A 248 -14.24 -6.39 9.85
CA ILE A 248 -13.41 -5.18 9.87
C ILE A 248 -13.06 -4.87 11.32
N GLU A 249 -11.78 -4.79 11.61
CA GLU A 249 -11.26 -4.53 12.94
C GLU A 249 -10.39 -3.29 12.94
N PRO A 250 -10.56 -2.38 13.93
CA PRO A 250 -9.61 -1.29 14.12
C PRO A 250 -8.29 -1.85 14.62
N VAL A 251 -7.20 -1.41 14.01
CA VAL A 251 -5.84 -1.85 14.34
C VAL A 251 -4.90 -0.64 14.50
N THR A 252 -3.82 -0.83 15.24
CA THR A 252 -2.64 0.02 15.10
C THR A 252 -1.78 -0.59 14.02
N VAL A 253 -1.67 0.10 12.86
CA VAL A 253 -0.88 -0.40 11.73
C VAL A 253 0.59 -0.45 12.11
N ARG A 254 1.11 0.64 12.67
CA ARG A 254 2.48 0.78 13.18
C ARG A 254 2.57 1.96 14.13
N MET A 255 3.70 2.09 14.80
CA MET A 255 4.05 3.32 15.52
C MET A 255 4.78 4.28 14.59
N ASP A 256 4.54 5.58 14.73
CA ASP A 256 5.26 6.63 14.03
C ASP A 256 5.56 7.78 15.02
N GLU A 257 6.84 8.08 15.22
CA GLU A 257 7.29 9.06 16.23
C GLU A 257 6.66 8.81 17.63
N GLY A 258 6.49 7.54 18.01
CA GLY A 258 5.90 7.14 19.27
C GLY A 258 4.37 7.27 19.35
N GLN A 259 3.70 7.61 18.25
CA GLN A 259 2.23 7.66 18.17
C GLN A 259 1.70 6.50 17.34
N PRO A 260 0.56 5.87 17.74
CA PRO A 260 -0.05 4.81 16.95
C PRO A 260 -0.69 5.39 15.68
N ILE A 261 -0.40 4.78 14.54
CA ILE A 261 -1.12 5.05 13.29
C ILE A 261 -2.35 4.15 13.25
N PRO A 262 -3.56 4.74 13.31
CA PRO A 262 -4.80 3.97 13.29
C PRO A 262 -5.10 3.47 11.89
N GLY A 263 -5.71 2.29 11.82
CA GLY A 263 -6.13 1.68 10.57
C GLY A 263 -7.20 0.62 10.77
N HIS A 264 -7.48 -0.10 9.70
CA HIS A 264 -8.39 -1.24 9.73
C HIS A 264 -7.74 -2.45 9.09
N LEU A 265 -7.99 -3.61 9.66
CA LEU A 265 -7.78 -4.90 9.01
C LEU A 265 -9.14 -5.42 8.52
N VAL A 266 -9.23 -5.75 7.25
CA VAL A 266 -10.50 -6.03 6.55
C VAL A 266 -10.46 -7.43 5.95
N LEU A 267 -11.50 -8.22 6.19
CA LEU A 267 -11.83 -9.42 5.41
C LEU A 267 -13.08 -9.15 4.60
N ALA A 268 -12.96 -9.30 3.29
CA ALA A 268 -14.08 -9.23 2.36
C ALA A 268 -14.21 -10.57 1.61
N ARG A 269 -15.44 -11.01 1.42
CA ARG A 269 -15.76 -12.24 0.68
C ARG A 269 -16.41 -11.90 -0.64
N LYS A 270 -15.93 -12.52 -1.72
CA LYS A 270 -16.56 -12.45 -3.04
C LYS A 270 -17.91 -13.18 -3.01
N VAL A 271 -19.01 -12.48 -3.37
CA VAL A 271 -20.36 -13.05 -3.31
C VAL A 271 -20.85 -13.53 -4.67
N ASN A 272 -20.40 -12.92 -5.78
CA ASN A 272 -20.79 -13.29 -7.15
C ASN A 272 -19.60 -13.15 -8.10
#